data_dcb25bca533293844ddfb5018e266f28
#
_entry.id   dcb25bca533293844ddfb5018e266f28
#
_cell.length_a   1.000
_cell.length_b   1.000
_cell.length_c   1.000
_cell.angle_alpha   90.00
_cell.angle_beta   90.00
_cell.angle_gamma   90.00
#
_symmetry.space_group_name_H-M   'P 1'
#
loop_
_entity.id
_entity.type
_entity.pdbx_description
1 polymer ?
#
loop_
_entity_poly.entity_id
_entity_poly.type
_entity_poly.pdbx_seq_one_letter_code
_entity_poly.pdbx_strand_id
1 'polypeptide(L)'
;MRLLCLSNGHGEDAIALRILQALQSSPHAPQIEALPIVGEGHAYTRAGIPLVGAVKTMPSGGFVYMDGRQLARDIRGGLLKLTVTQLQAVRAWARGSETGDASPISHSPSFILAVGDIVPLLFAWFSGVPYGFVGTAKSEYYIRDEAGWLPRKSWWSDRLERWTGCIYHPWERWLMSRPGCRAVFPRDSITAQNLRRYGIPVFDMGNPMMDGLEWEAPDEGGRIPGEPVISPFIPHPSSLTIVLLPGSRPPEAYGNWEMLLLAVKGLLAQMERPLLLLAAIAPGLDLDRLHQAVQAFRWQPTADGTYAVGFGENQATLVLAQDRYAEFLHRADLAIAMAGTATEQFIGLGKPAITLPGRGPQFTPGFAEAQTRLLGPSVTLVQTPEQVASAIQALLKNPDRLQLIAENGRRRMGPPGSARRIAQCLIEQFRGQEIGNRG
;
A
#
# COMPACT_ATOMS: atom_id res chain seq x y z
N MET A 1 -7.50 -16.18 -23.96
CA MET A 1 -6.22 -15.96 -23.30
C MET A 1 -6.35 -16.24 -21.81
N ARG A 2 -5.32 -16.82 -21.15
CA ARG A 2 -5.25 -17.10 -19.72
C ARG A 2 -4.25 -16.15 -19.05
N LEU A 3 -4.59 -15.65 -17.87
CA LEU A 3 -3.72 -14.78 -17.06
C LEU A 3 -3.62 -15.35 -15.65
N LEU A 4 -2.39 -15.59 -15.20
CA LEU A 4 -2.09 -15.90 -13.80
C LEU A 4 -1.48 -14.66 -13.12
N CYS A 5 -2.10 -14.21 -12.04
CA CYS A 5 -1.56 -13.14 -11.20
C CYS A 5 -0.78 -13.74 -10.03
N LEU A 6 0.48 -13.31 -9.87
CA LEU A 6 1.32 -13.65 -8.73
C LEU A 6 1.47 -12.42 -7.84
N SER A 7 1.22 -12.56 -6.53
CA SER A 7 1.36 -11.47 -5.56
C SER A 7 2.06 -11.93 -4.28
N ASN A 8 2.56 -11.01 -3.50
CA ASN A 8 3.45 -11.32 -2.37
C ASN A 8 2.81 -11.09 -0.99
N GLY A 9 1.48 -11.02 -0.92
CA GLY A 9 0.73 -10.90 0.34
C GLY A 9 -0.20 -9.68 0.43
N HIS A 10 -0.75 -9.43 1.59
CA HIS A 10 -1.93 -8.56 1.82
C HIS A 10 -1.99 -7.22 1.08
N GLY A 11 -0.91 -6.43 1.08
CA GLY A 11 -0.89 -5.13 0.39
C GLY A 11 -0.84 -5.28 -1.12
N GLU A 12 -0.01 -6.18 -1.59
CA GLU A 12 0.15 -6.51 -3.00
C GLU A 12 -1.06 -7.23 -3.58
N ASP A 13 -1.73 -8.08 -2.77
CA ASP A 13 -2.98 -8.73 -3.17
C ASP A 13 -4.09 -7.69 -3.45
N ALA A 14 -4.19 -6.65 -2.63
CA ALA A 14 -5.15 -5.57 -2.84
C ALA A 14 -4.85 -4.75 -4.11
N ILE A 15 -3.57 -4.46 -4.37
CA ILE A 15 -3.13 -3.78 -5.59
C ILE A 15 -3.41 -4.66 -6.82
N ALA A 16 -3.02 -5.93 -6.76
CA ALA A 16 -3.25 -6.89 -7.82
C ALA A 16 -4.74 -7.04 -8.12
N LEU A 17 -5.58 -7.19 -7.09
CA LEU A 17 -7.02 -7.32 -7.23
C LEU A 17 -7.65 -6.15 -8.00
N ARG A 18 -7.24 -4.90 -7.73
CA ARG A 18 -7.73 -3.72 -8.45
C ARG A 18 -7.40 -3.79 -9.95
N ILE A 19 -6.18 -4.23 -10.29
CA ILE A 19 -5.77 -4.41 -11.69
C ILE A 19 -6.60 -5.53 -12.35
N LEU A 20 -6.80 -6.66 -11.64
CA LEU A 20 -7.60 -7.78 -12.15
C LEU A 20 -9.06 -7.42 -12.35
N GLN A 21 -9.67 -6.67 -11.44
CA GLN A 21 -11.04 -6.14 -11.59
C GLN A 21 -11.16 -5.20 -12.80
N ALA A 22 -10.17 -4.33 -13.01
CA ALA A 22 -10.12 -3.48 -14.18
C ALA A 22 -9.98 -4.29 -15.49
N LEU A 23 -9.23 -5.40 -15.48
CA LEU A 23 -9.13 -6.34 -16.60
C LEU A 23 -10.45 -7.07 -16.84
N GLN A 24 -11.13 -7.55 -15.78
CA GLN A 24 -12.44 -8.23 -15.87
C GLN A 24 -13.53 -7.34 -16.46
N SER A 25 -13.44 -6.02 -16.23
CA SER A 25 -14.40 -5.04 -16.77
C SER A 25 -14.21 -4.78 -18.27
N SER A 26 -13.16 -5.33 -18.90
CA SER A 26 -12.90 -5.16 -20.33
C SER A 26 -13.68 -6.17 -21.19
N PRO A 27 -14.14 -5.77 -22.39
CA PRO A 27 -14.74 -6.69 -23.37
C PRO A 27 -13.82 -7.83 -23.81
N HIS A 28 -12.52 -7.70 -23.59
CA HIS A 28 -11.49 -8.67 -23.93
C HIS A 28 -10.82 -9.25 -22.69
N ALA A 29 -11.58 -9.39 -21.60
CA ALA A 29 -11.07 -9.93 -20.35
C ALA A 29 -10.45 -11.33 -20.55
N PRO A 30 -9.23 -11.58 -20.07
CA PRO A 30 -8.66 -12.92 -20.04
C PRO A 30 -9.36 -13.77 -18.97
N GLN A 31 -9.21 -15.10 -19.07
CA GLN A 31 -9.51 -15.96 -17.94
C GLN A 31 -8.46 -15.73 -16.86
N ILE A 32 -8.89 -15.31 -15.68
CA ILE A 32 -8.01 -14.83 -14.59
C ILE A 32 -7.98 -15.86 -13.48
N GLU A 33 -6.76 -16.19 -13.06
CA GLU A 33 -6.45 -17.01 -11.89
C GLU A 33 -5.37 -16.28 -11.05
N ALA A 34 -5.25 -16.61 -9.77
CA ALA A 34 -4.27 -15.97 -8.89
C ALA A 34 -3.50 -16.98 -8.03
N LEU A 35 -2.25 -16.65 -7.70
CA LEU A 35 -1.44 -17.34 -6.70
C LEU A 35 -0.80 -16.29 -5.78
N PRO A 36 -1.33 -16.10 -4.56
CA PRO A 36 -0.63 -15.38 -3.50
C PRO A 36 0.54 -16.26 -3.02
N ILE A 37 1.76 -15.79 -3.21
CA ILE A 37 2.98 -16.54 -2.84
C ILE A 37 3.07 -16.69 -1.32
N VAL A 38 2.66 -15.62 -0.60
CA VAL A 38 2.55 -15.60 0.85
C VAL A 38 1.16 -15.10 1.24
N GLY A 39 0.49 -15.81 2.15
CA GLY A 39 -0.87 -15.48 2.56
C GLY A 39 -1.89 -16.50 2.08
N GLU A 40 -3.16 -16.29 2.40
CA GLU A 40 -4.27 -17.21 2.10
C GLU A 40 -5.11 -16.77 0.90
N GLY A 41 -4.80 -15.61 0.32
CA GLY A 41 -5.49 -15.12 -0.88
C GLY A 41 -6.96 -14.73 -0.67
N HIS A 42 -7.35 -14.38 0.54
CA HIS A 42 -8.74 -14.02 0.86
C HIS A 42 -9.29 -12.88 -0.01
N ALA A 43 -8.43 -11.96 -0.47
CA ALA A 43 -8.82 -10.89 -1.38
C ALA A 43 -9.36 -11.45 -2.70
N TYR A 44 -8.68 -12.43 -3.26
CA TYR A 44 -9.04 -13.07 -4.53
C TYR A 44 -10.28 -13.94 -4.40
N THR A 45 -10.36 -14.79 -3.37
CA THR A 45 -11.50 -15.67 -3.15
C THR A 45 -12.81 -14.91 -2.93
N ARG A 46 -12.77 -13.79 -2.18
CA ARG A 46 -13.93 -12.90 -2.02
C ARG A 46 -14.38 -12.26 -3.34
N ALA A 47 -13.45 -12.04 -4.26
CA ALA A 47 -13.73 -11.48 -5.58
C ALA A 47 -14.07 -12.56 -6.63
N GLY A 48 -14.20 -13.84 -6.23
CA GLY A 48 -14.52 -14.94 -7.14
C GLY A 48 -13.38 -15.33 -8.09
N ILE A 49 -12.12 -14.96 -7.78
CA ILE A 49 -10.95 -15.30 -8.59
C ILE A 49 -10.38 -16.64 -8.07
N PRO A 50 -10.29 -17.68 -8.93
CA PRO A 50 -9.74 -18.98 -8.57
C PRO A 50 -8.27 -18.88 -8.14
N LEU A 51 -7.89 -19.66 -7.14
CA LEU A 51 -6.50 -19.79 -6.70
C LEU A 51 -5.83 -21.00 -7.34
N VAL A 52 -4.58 -20.84 -7.75
CA VAL A 52 -3.71 -21.88 -8.32
C VAL A 52 -2.69 -22.32 -7.28
N GLY A 53 -2.57 -23.64 -7.06
CA GLY A 53 -1.56 -24.21 -6.18
C GLY A 53 -1.83 -24.04 -4.70
N ALA A 54 -0.80 -24.34 -3.88
CA ALA A 54 -0.89 -24.30 -2.43
C ALA A 54 -0.67 -22.88 -1.89
N VAL A 55 -1.56 -22.44 -1.01
CA VAL A 55 -1.47 -21.16 -0.30
C VAL A 55 -1.27 -21.39 1.20
N LYS A 56 -0.43 -20.58 1.85
CA LYS A 56 -0.17 -20.68 3.28
C LYS A 56 0.30 -19.35 3.84
N THR A 57 -0.21 -19.00 5.02
CA THR A 57 0.30 -17.86 5.79
C THR A 57 1.68 -18.16 6.37
N MET A 58 2.63 -17.24 6.21
CA MET A 58 3.96 -17.33 6.82
C MET A 58 4.03 -16.46 8.09
N PRO A 59 4.86 -16.84 9.08
CA PRO A 59 5.03 -16.07 10.31
C PRO A 59 5.44 -14.62 10.12
N SER A 60 6.17 -14.30 9.03
CA SER A 60 6.57 -12.92 8.70
C SER A 60 5.48 -12.09 8.04
N GLY A 61 4.43 -12.74 7.53
CA GLY A 61 3.39 -12.08 6.73
C GLY A 61 3.87 -11.55 5.36
N GLY A 62 5.01 -12.06 4.85
CA GLY A 62 5.51 -11.74 3.51
C GLY A 62 6.63 -10.71 3.41
N PHE A 63 7.09 -10.10 4.50
CA PHE A 63 8.19 -9.13 4.50
C PHE A 63 9.57 -9.81 4.65
N VAL A 64 10.05 -10.42 3.60
CA VAL A 64 11.34 -11.15 3.58
C VAL A 64 12.56 -10.22 3.73
N TYR A 65 12.43 -8.91 3.42
CA TYR A 65 13.57 -8.01 3.32
C TYR A 65 13.94 -7.23 4.59
N MET A 66 13.14 -7.30 5.65
CA MET A 66 13.31 -6.39 6.79
C MET A 66 14.07 -6.97 7.98
N ASP A 67 14.15 -8.31 8.16
CA ASP A 67 14.87 -8.92 9.27
C ASP A 67 15.30 -10.39 8.97
N GLY A 68 16.60 -10.67 9.00
CA GLY A 68 17.14 -12.03 8.82
C GLY A 68 16.64 -13.05 9.86
N ARG A 69 16.18 -12.61 11.04
CA ARG A 69 15.56 -13.48 12.05
C ARG A 69 14.16 -13.95 11.65
N GLN A 70 13.43 -13.13 10.92
CA GLN A 70 12.11 -13.50 10.39
C GLN A 70 12.25 -14.51 9.26
N LEU A 71 13.19 -14.31 8.35
CA LEU A 71 13.51 -15.26 7.29
C LEU A 71 13.88 -16.65 7.86
N ALA A 72 14.68 -16.70 8.92
CA ALA A 72 15.03 -17.97 9.57
C ALA A 72 13.80 -18.68 10.18
N ARG A 73 12.83 -17.95 10.71
CA ARG A 73 11.54 -18.49 11.18
C ARG A 73 10.68 -19.02 10.05
N ASP A 74 10.59 -18.30 8.94
CA ASP A 74 9.82 -18.72 7.77
C ASP A 74 10.41 -19.97 7.12
N ILE A 75 11.74 -20.08 7.02
CA ILE A 75 12.42 -21.29 6.54
C ILE A 75 12.06 -22.50 7.43
N ARG A 76 12.10 -22.34 8.75
CA ARG A 76 11.65 -23.38 9.69
C ARG A 76 10.17 -23.69 9.58
N GLY A 77 9.34 -22.71 9.23
CA GLY A 77 7.90 -22.85 8.96
C GLY A 77 7.56 -23.56 7.65
N GLY A 78 8.56 -23.94 6.85
CA GLY A 78 8.40 -24.70 5.61
C GLY A 78 8.36 -23.84 4.34
N LEU A 79 8.88 -22.60 4.38
CA LEU A 79 8.94 -21.68 3.24
C LEU A 79 9.57 -22.34 2.00
N LEU A 80 10.68 -23.06 2.15
CA LEU A 80 11.36 -23.73 1.02
C LEU A 80 10.47 -24.77 0.33
N LYS A 81 9.78 -25.61 1.13
CA LYS A 81 8.86 -26.62 0.58
C LYS A 81 7.68 -25.94 -0.15
N LEU A 82 7.10 -24.91 0.45
CA LEU A 82 6.02 -24.14 -0.16
C LEU A 82 6.48 -23.51 -1.48
N THR A 83 7.65 -22.85 -1.50
CA THR A 83 8.23 -22.24 -2.69
C THR A 83 8.39 -23.24 -3.84
N VAL A 84 8.94 -24.43 -3.57
CA VAL A 84 9.10 -25.48 -4.59
C VAL A 84 7.74 -25.94 -5.11
N THR A 85 6.77 -26.20 -4.21
CA THR A 85 5.41 -26.62 -4.62
C THR A 85 4.73 -25.57 -5.47
N GLN A 86 4.83 -24.30 -5.10
CA GLN A 86 4.26 -23.17 -5.86
C GLN A 86 4.95 -22.99 -7.23
N LEU A 87 6.27 -23.13 -7.32
CA LEU A 87 6.99 -23.10 -8.59
C LEU A 87 6.56 -24.24 -9.53
N GLN A 88 6.30 -25.43 -8.97
CA GLN A 88 5.76 -26.55 -9.73
C GLN A 88 4.34 -26.26 -10.23
N ALA A 89 3.47 -25.69 -9.38
CA ALA A 89 2.12 -25.28 -9.76
C ALA A 89 2.12 -24.22 -10.86
N VAL A 90 2.95 -23.19 -10.77
CA VAL A 90 3.11 -22.17 -11.82
C VAL A 90 3.56 -22.78 -13.15
N ARG A 91 4.51 -23.73 -13.11
CA ARG A 91 4.94 -24.45 -14.33
C ARG A 91 3.87 -25.36 -14.89
N ALA A 92 3.11 -26.09 -14.07
CA ALA A 92 2.01 -26.92 -14.49
C ALA A 92 0.91 -26.07 -15.14
N TRP A 93 0.57 -24.96 -14.52
CA TRP A 93 -0.36 -23.97 -15.07
C TRP A 93 0.10 -23.44 -16.44
N ALA A 94 1.37 -23.07 -16.58
CA ALA A 94 1.95 -22.58 -17.83
C ALA A 94 1.88 -23.60 -18.97
N ARG A 95 1.96 -24.91 -18.65
CA ARG A 95 1.85 -26.02 -19.61
C ARG A 95 0.42 -26.42 -19.93
N GLY A 96 -0.57 -25.86 -19.25
CA GLY A 96 -1.98 -26.26 -19.44
C GLY A 96 -2.38 -27.57 -18.79
N SER A 97 -1.63 -28.09 -17.81
CA SER A 97 -1.76 -29.46 -17.26
C SER A 97 -2.77 -29.61 -16.11
N GLU A 98 -3.52 -28.58 -15.71
CA GLU A 98 -4.26 -28.59 -14.44
C GLU A 98 -5.77 -28.84 -14.51
N THR A 99 -6.34 -29.30 -15.63
CA THR A 99 -7.72 -29.79 -15.61
C THR A 99 -7.77 -31.19 -16.17
N GLY A 100 -8.14 -32.15 -15.31
CA GLY A 100 -8.27 -33.57 -15.63
C GLY A 100 -9.38 -33.90 -16.61
N ASP A 101 -9.81 -33.01 -17.46
CA ASP A 101 -10.75 -33.21 -18.54
C ASP A 101 -9.98 -33.17 -19.88
N ALA A 102 -9.87 -34.29 -20.52
CA ALA A 102 -9.12 -34.53 -21.76
C ALA A 102 -9.81 -33.93 -23.01
N SER A 103 -10.28 -32.70 -22.93
CA SER A 103 -10.65 -31.94 -24.12
C SER A 103 -9.38 -31.29 -24.68
N PRO A 104 -9.15 -31.32 -26.02
CA PRO A 104 -8.04 -30.60 -26.63
C PRO A 104 -8.28 -29.10 -26.43
N ILE A 105 -7.83 -28.57 -25.28
CA ILE A 105 -7.92 -27.16 -25.00
C ILE A 105 -7.01 -26.48 -26.01
N SER A 106 -7.61 -25.71 -26.90
CA SER A 106 -6.94 -24.79 -27.80
C SER A 106 -5.81 -24.12 -27.02
N HIS A 107 -4.60 -24.03 -27.58
CA HIS A 107 -3.43 -23.36 -27.01
C HIS A 107 -3.72 -21.87 -26.85
N SER A 108 -4.55 -21.52 -25.88
CA SER A 108 -4.80 -20.12 -25.53
C SER A 108 -3.52 -19.53 -24.98
N PRO A 109 -3.06 -18.41 -25.52
CA PRO A 109 -1.83 -17.78 -25.04
C PRO A 109 -1.93 -17.50 -23.55
N SER A 110 -0.88 -17.85 -22.82
CA SER A 110 -0.77 -17.68 -21.37
C SER A 110 0.12 -16.49 -21.05
N PHE A 111 -0.22 -15.72 -20.01
CA PHE A 111 0.54 -14.59 -19.55
C PHE A 111 0.58 -14.57 -18.01
N ILE A 112 1.69 -14.12 -17.41
CA ILE A 112 1.80 -13.95 -15.96
C ILE A 112 1.96 -12.48 -15.63
N LEU A 113 1.16 -12.00 -14.68
CA LEU A 113 1.31 -10.69 -14.04
C LEU A 113 1.91 -10.87 -12.66
N ALA A 114 3.16 -10.45 -12.49
CA ALA A 114 3.85 -10.45 -11.20
C ALA A 114 3.65 -9.10 -10.50
N VAL A 115 3.10 -9.09 -9.28
CA VAL A 115 2.83 -7.88 -8.50
C VAL A 115 3.59 -7.95 -7.17
N GLY A 116 4.46 -6.97 -6.91
CA GLY A 116 5.21 -6.92 -5.65
C GLY A 116 6.70 -6.64 -5.84
N ASP A 117 7.52 -7.57 -5.35
CA ASP A 117 8.98 -7.48 -5.35
C ASP A 117 9.64 -8.50 -6.31
N ILE A 118 10.90 -8.85 -6.04
CA ILE A 118 11.66 -9.81 -6.85
C ILE A 118 11.06 -11.22 -6.83
N VAL A 119 10.32 -11.62 -5.78
CA VAL A 119 9.86 -13.01 -5.64
C VAL A 119 8.81 -13.34 -6.68
N PRO A 120 7.67 -12.60 -6.83
CA PRO A 120 6.74 -12.79 -7.93
C PRO A 120 7.40 -12.67 -9.31
N LEU A 121 8.35 -11.73 -9.48
CA LEU A 121 9.07 -11.54 -10.73
C LEU A 121 9.91 -12.77 -11.11
N LEU A 122 10.60 -13.38 -10.14
CA LEU A 122 11.38 -14.60 -10.34
C LEU A 122 10.50 -15.79 -10.73
N PHE A 123 9.34 -15.95 -10.06
CA PHE A 123 8.37 -16.98 -10.38
C PHE A 123 7.81 -16.81 -11.81
N ALA A 124 7.51 -15.58 -12.20
CA ALA A 124 7.03 -15.27 -13.54
C ALA A 124 8.08 -15.63 -14.60
N TRP A 125 9.33 -15.23 -14.40
CA TRP A 125 10.43 -15.61 -15.31
C TRP A 125 10.62 -17.13 -15.39
N PHE A 126 10.55 -17.81 -14.25
CA PHE A 126 10.76 -19.26 -14.16
C PHE A 126 9.65 -20.09 -14.82
N SER A 127 8.46 -19.52 -15.03
CA SER A 127 7.35 -20.15 -15.72
C SER A 127 7.62 -20.47 -17.17
N GLY A 128 8.46 -19.68 -17.83
CA GLY A 128 8.78 -19.79 -19.25
C GLY A 128 7.76 -19.15 -20.20
N VAL A 129 6.66 -18.57 -19.70
CA VAL A 129 5.68 -17.84 -20.52
C VAL A 129 5.93 -16.32 -20.46
N PRO A 130 5.37 -15.52 -21.40
CA PRO A 130 5.44 -14.06 -21.32
C PRO A 130 4.86 -13.53 -20.02
N TYR A 131 5.48 -12.45 -19.48
CA TYR A 131 5.07 -11.86 -18.21
C TYR A 131 5.19 -10.34 -18.19
N GLY A 132 4.42 -9.73 -17.27
CA GLY A 132 4.54 -8.35 -16.87
C GLY A 132 4.88 -8.24 -15.39
N PHE A 133 5.44 -7.12 -14.98
CA PHE A 133 5.81 -6.85 -13.60
C PHE A 133 5.27 -5.50 -13.11
N VAL A 134 4.57 -5.52 -11.99
CA VAL A 134 4.13 -4.31 -11.25
C VAL A 134 4.98 -4.20 -10.00
N GLY A 135 5.90 -3.25 -9.99
CA GLY A 135 6.81 -3.02 -8.86
C GLY A 135 6.16 -2.14 -7.80
N THR A 136 5.84 -2.71 -6.64
CA THR A 136 5.17 -2.02 -5.53
C THR A 136 6.10 -1.58 -4.43
N ALA A 137 7.16 -2.36 -4.15
CA ALA A 137 8.01 -2.21 -2.98
C ALA A 137 9.14 -1.19 -3.15
N LYS A 138 9.67 -1.01 -4.38
CA LYS A 138 10.87 -0.20 -4.64
C LYS A 138 10.54 1.08 -5.38
N SER A 139 11.18 2.18 -4.96
CA SER A 139 11.11 3.50 -5.57
C SER A 139 12.48 4.16 -5.54
N GLU A 140 12.83 4.86 -6.61
CA GLU A 140 14.04 5.68 -6.64
C GLU A 140 14.02 6.78 -5.56
N TYR A 141 12.86 7.20 -5.09
CA TYR A 141 12.72 8.16 -3.99
C TYR A 141 13.34 7.69 -2.66
N TYR A 142 13.65 6.41 -2.51
CA TYR A 142 14.45 5.96 -1.35
C TYR A 142 15.90 6.41 -1.39
N ILE A 143 16.44 6.68 -2.60
CA ILE A 143 17.88 6.96 -2.81
C ILE A 143 18.13 8.31 -3.46
N ARG A 144 17.18 8.86 -4.21
CA ARG A 144 17.28 10.16 -4.89
C ARG A 144 15.91 10.83 -5.01
N ASP A 145 15.93 12.12 -5.28
CA ASP A 145 14.78 12.91 -5.72
C ASP A 145 15.14 13.69 -7.00
N GLU A 146 14.34 14.68 -7.34
CA GLU A 146 14.56 15.53 -8.52
C GLU A 146 15.83 16.39 -8.41
N ALA A 147 16.29 16.69 -7.19
CA ALA A 147 17.52 17.42 -6.95
C ALA A 147 18.80 16.55 -6.98
N GLY A 148 18.62 15.22 -6.93
CA GLY A 148 19.72 14.27 -6.99
C GLY A 148 19.75 13.26 -5.85
N TRP A 149 20.95 12.78 -5.50
CA TRP A 149 21.11 11.75 -4.46
C TRP A 149 20.81 12.28 -3.07
N LEU A 150 19.92 11.58 -2.35
CA LEU A 150 19.60 11.90 -0.97
C LEU A 150 20.74 11.52 -0.02
N PRO A 151 20.97 12.29 1.05
CA PRO A 151 21.87 11.90 2.13
C PRO A 151 21.31 10.68 2.87
N ARG A 152 22.15 9.69 3.16
CA ARG A 152 21.76 8.47 3.87
C ARG A 152 22.65 8.22 5.07
N LYS A 153 22.12 7.45 6.05
CA LYS A 153 22.85 7.14 7.29
C LYS A 153 23.75 5.90 7.19
N SER A 154 23.51 5.02 6.19
CA SER A 154 24.24 3.76 6.04
C SER A 154 25.26 3.85 4.91
N TRP A 155 26.53 3.93 5.29
CA TRP A 155 27.63 4.08 4.33
C TRP A 155 27.79 2.92 3.33
N TRP A 156 27.57 1.67 3.77
CA TRP A 156 27.75 0.50 2.91
C TRP A 156 26.62 0.32 1.88
N SER A 157 25.37 0.45 2.32
CA SER A 157 24.22 0.35 1.40
C SER A 157 24.21 1.48 0.38
N ASP A 158 24.56 2.70 0.80
CA ASP A 158 24.69 3.86 -0.08
C ASP A 158 25.72 3.66 -1.17
N ARG A 159 26.87 3.05 -0.82
CA ARG A 159 27.93 2.81 -1.79
C ARG A 159 27.52 1.80 -2.87
N LEU A 160 26.81 0.73 -2.48
CA LEU A 160 26.31 -0.27 -3.42
C LEU A 160 25.27 0.32 -4.37
N GLU A 161 24.27 1.04 -3.83
CA GLU A 161 23.20 1.62 -4.64
C GLU A 161 23.68 2.76 -5.55
N ARG A 162 24.62 3.59 -5.08
CA ARG A 162 25.30 4.58 -5.94
C ARG A 162 26.11 3.92 -7.06
N TRP A 163 26.81 2.82 -6.75
CA TRP A 163 27.56 2.06 -7.73
C TRP A 163 26.65 1.41 -8.77
N THR A 164 25.51 0.84 -8.36
CA THR A 164 24.53 0.23 -9.27
C THR A 164 23.68 1.26 -10.02
N GLY A 165 23.62 2.50 -9.55
CA GLY A 165 22.89 3.61 -10.16
C GLY A 165 21.36 3.51 -10.12
N CYS A 166 20.79 2.53 -9.38
CA CYS A 166 19.37 2.24 -9.36
C CYS A 166 18.96 1.52 -8.07
N ILE A 167 17.74 1.78 -7.58
CA ILE A 167 17.13 1.05 -6.46
C ILE A 167 16.90 -0.43 -6.80
N TYR A 168 16.63 -0.75 -8.07
CA TYR A 168 16.55 -2.12 -8.54
C TYR A 168 17.95 -2.65 -8.81
N HIS A 169 18.31 -3.72 -8.16
CA HIS A 169 19.64 -4.34 -8.31
C HIS A 169 19.86 -4.94 -9.71
N PRO A 170 21.11 -5.19 -10.12
CA PRO A 170 21.43 -5.70 -11.47
C PRO A 170 20.67 -6.98 -11.85
N TRP A 171 20.46 -7.90 -10.89
CA TRP A 171 19.73 -9.15 -11.14
C TRP A 171 18.23 -8.95 -11.34
N GLU A 172 17.60 -7.97 -10.65
CA GLU A 172 16.19 -7.62 -10.88
C GLU A 172 16.02 -6.98 -12.27
N ARG A 173 16.91 -6.05 -12.61
CA ARG A 173 16.93 -5.43 -13.95
C ARG A 173 17.18 -6.46 -15.05
N TRP A 174 18.02 -7.45 -14.78
CA TRP A 174 18.25 -8.56 -15.70
C TRP A 174 16.96 -9.37 -15.94
N LEU A 175 16.17 -9.67 -14.90
CA LEU A 175 14.86 -10.32 -15.05
C LEU A 175 13.89 -9.45 -15.86
N MET A 176 13.84 -8.14 -15.58
CA MET A 176 12.96 -7.19 -16.29
C MET A 176 13.38 -6.97 -17.76
N SER A 177 14.64 -7.21 -18.12
CA SER A 177 15.15 -7.06 -19.49
C SER A 177 15.06 -8.35 -20.33
N ARG A 178 14.54 -9.46 -19.79
CA ARG A 178 14.40 -10.70 -20.55
C ARG A 178 13.36 -10.56 -21.66
N PRO A 179 13.54 -11.24 -22.79
CA PRO A 179 12.56 -11.19 -23.90
C PRO A 179 11.15 -11.61 -23.51
N GLY A 180 11.00 -12.44 -22.46
CA GLY A 180 9.70 -12.80 -21.89
C GLY A 180 9.02 -11.68 -21.11
N CYS A 181 9.76 -10.70 -20.58
CA CYS A 181 9.20 -9.55 -19.89
C CYS A 181 8.66 -8.54 -20.91
N ARG A 182 7.34 -8.41 -20.97
CA ARG A 182 6.66 -7.57 -21.97
C ARG A 182 6.31 -6.18 -21.46
N ALA A 183 6.14 -6.02 -20.15
CA ALA A 183 5.78 -4.75 -19.54
C ALA A 183 6.28 -4.67 -18.09
N VAL A 184 6.80 -3.52 -17.70
CA VAL A 184 7.18 -3.19 -16.33
C VAL A 184 6.49 -1.91 -15.93
N PHE A 185 5.76 -1.96 -14.82
CA PHE A 185 4.98 -0.85 -14.26
C PHE A 185 5.57 -0.47 -12.89
N PRO A 186 6.54 0.44 -12.84
CA PRO A 186 7.05 0.96 -11.58
C PRO A 186 6.04 1.90 -10.93
N ARG A 187 6.15 2.07 -9.62
CA ARG A 187 5.19 2.82 -8.82
C ARG A 187 5.24 4.36 -9.00
N ASP A 188 6.30 4.91 -9.60
CA ASP A 188 6.51 6.34 -9.77
C ASP A 188 7.36 6.68 -11.00
N SER A 189 7.24 7.93 -11.45
CA SER A 189 7.85 8.40 -12.69
C SER A 189 9.36 8.49 -12.64
N ILE A 190 9.98 8.80 -11.49
CA ILE A 190 11.45 8.85 -11.37
C ILE A 190 12.05 7.45 -11.50
N THR A 191 11.37 6.45 -10.95
CA THR A 191 11.74 5.04 -11.11
C THR A 191 11.57 4.59 -12.56
N ALA A 192 10.45 4.99 -13.19
CA ALA A 192 10.21 4.70 -14.61
C ALA A 192 11.29 5.28 -15.52
N GLN A 193 11.65 6.54 -15.32
CA GLN A 193 12.71 7.20 -16.09
C GLN A 193 14.07 6.52 -15.92
N ASN A 194 14.40 6.11 -14.68
CA ASN A 194 15.68 5.46 -14.43
C ASN A 194 15.74 4.06 -15.03
N LEU A 195 14.70 3.25 -14.94
CA LEU A 195 14.64 1.90 -15.49
C LEU A 195 14.71 1.89 -17.04
N ARG A 196 14.11 2.88 -17.71
CA ARG A 196 14.22 3.03 -19.19
C ARG A 196 15.65 3.12 -19.69
N ARG A 197 16.57 3.68 -18.89
CA ARG A 197 18.00 3.78 -19.25
C ARG A 197 18.69 2.43 -19.42
N TYR A 198 18.09 1.37 -18.89
CA TYR A 198 18.60 0.00 -18.99
C TYR A 198 17.90 -0.84 -20.07
N GLY A 199 17.14 -0.22 -20.98
CA GLY A 199 16.45 -0.91 -22.07
C GLY A 199 15.28 -1.79 -21.61
N ILE A 200 14.74 -1.54 -20.41
CA ILE A 200 13.60 -2.27 -19.84
C ILE A 200 12.30 -1.72 -20.46
N PRO A 201 11.32 -2.58 -20.81
CA PRO A 201 10.03 -2.16 -21.37
C PRO A 201 9.12 -1.53 -20.30
N VAL A 202 9.40 -0.28 -19.95
CA VAL A 202 8.76 0.44 -18.84
C VAL A 202 7.58 1.29 -19.33
N PHE A 203 6.43 1.11 -18.68
CA PHE A 203 5.22 1.90 -18.84
C PHE A 203 4.93 2.66 -17.54
N ASP A 204 4.95 3.98 -17.59
CA ASP A 204 4.66 4.85 -16.44
C ASP A 204 3.13 5.07 -16.34
N MET A 205 2.47 4.17 -15.64
CA MET A 205 1.01 4.14 -15.49
C MET A 205 0.55 4.69 -14.13
N GLY A 206 1.48 5.19 -13.31
CA GLY A 206 1.24 5.66 -11.95
C GLY A 206 1.17 4.52 -10.93
N ASN A 207 0.76 4.85 -9.72
CA ASN A 207 0.76 3.95 -8.58
C ASN A 207 -0.65 3.41 -8.29
N PRO A 208 -0.94 2.13 -8.53
CA PRO A 208 -2.27 1.56 -8.27
C PRO A 208 -2.64 1.50 -6.78
N MET A 209 -1.71 1.85 -5.88
CA MET A 209 -2.00 2.05 -4.47
C MET A 209 -2.97 3.23 -4.23
N MET A 210 -3.00 4.21 -5.13
CA MET A 210 -3.89 5.38 -5.05
C MET A 210 -5.33 5.10 -5.51
N ASP A 211 -5.60 3.94 -6.08
CA ASP A 211 -6.93 3.56 -6.53
C ASP A 211 -7.77 3.05 -5.34
N GLY A 212 -9.10 3.17 -5.44
CA GLY A 212 -10.05 2.75 -4.39
C GLY A 212 -10.05 3.68 -3.17
N LEU A 213 -9.62 4.91 -3.37
CA LEU A 213 -9.76 5.99 -2.39
C LEU A 213 -10.82 7.01 -2.81
N GLU A 214 -11.59 6.69 -3.85
CA GLU A 214 -12.66 7.55 -4.32
C GLU A 214 -13.69 7.71 -3.19
N TRP A 215 -13.99 8.94 -2.86
CA TRP A 215 -15.02 9.31 -1.92
C TRP A 215 -15.65 10.63 -2.36
N GLU A 216 -16.95 10.59 -2.51
CA GLU A 216 -17.74 11.79 -2.79
C GLU A 216 -18.42 12.21 -1.50
N ALA A 217 -18.27 13.49 -1.14
CA ALA A 217 -19.03 14.02 -0.03
C ALA A 217 -20.53 13.84 -0.31
N PRO A 218 -21.32 13.30 0.62
CA PRO A 218 -22.76 13.27 0.43
C PRO A 218 -23.26 14.70 0.19
N ASP A 219 -24.08 14.89 -0.86
CA ASP A 219 -24.76 16.15 -1.09
C ASP A 219 -25.50 16.57 0.19
N GLU A 220 -25.51 17.85 0.52
CA GLU A 220 -26.13 18.38 1.76
C GLU A 220 -27.62 18.01 1.91
N GLY A 221 -28.22 17.33 0.95
CA GLY A 221 -29.60 16.82 0.93
C GLY A 221 -29.78 15.31 0.82
N GLY A 222 -28.70 14.51 0.66
CA GLY A 222 -28.76 13.07 0.37
C GLY A 222 -28.70 12.18 1.60
N ARG A 223 -29.88 11.81 2.19
CA ARG A 223 -29.99 10.66 3.09
C ARG A 223 -29.95 9.38 2.27
N ILE A 224 -29.03 8.48 2.58
CA ILE A 224 -29.10 7.10 2.11
C ILE A 224 -30.14 6.38 3.00
N PRO A 225 -31.25 5.86 2.44
CA PRO A 225 -32.26 5.16 3.22
C PRO A 225 -31.67 3.85 3.77
N GLY A 226 -31.67 3.71 5.12
CA GLY A 226 -31.29 2.46 5.80
C GLY A 226 -29.97 2.49 6.58
N GLU A 227 -29.17 3.56 6.52
CA GLU A 227 -28.04 3.72 7.43
C GLU A 227 -28.49 4.16 8.82
N PRO A 228 -27.89 3.59 9.91
CA PRO A 228 -28.12 4.09 11.25
C PRO A 228 -27.76 5.57 11.30
N VAL A 229 -28.64 6.39 11.84
CA VAL A 229 -28.44 7.84 12.01
C VAL A 229 -27.26 8.08 12.95
N ILE A 230 -26.05 8.00 12.42
CA ILE A 230 -24.93 8.70 13.03
C ILE A 230 -25.21 10.15 12.68
N SER A 231 -25.62 10.92 13.68
CA SER A 231 -25.88 12.36 13.57
C SER A 231 -24.80 12.95 12.66
N PRO A 232 -25.16 13.72 11.61
CA PRO A 232 -24.14 14.32 10.76
C PRO A 232 -23.27 15.17 11.69
N PHE A 233 -22.08 14.65 11.99
CA PHE A 233 -21.10 15.40 12.74
C PHE A 233 -20.61 16.49 11.78
N ILE A 234 -21.22 17.67 11.87
CA ILE A 234 -20.83 18.85 11.14
C ILE A 234 -19.58 19.38 11.86
N PRO A 235 -18.37 19.23 11.26
CA PRO A 235 -17.17 19.80 11.87
C PRO A 235 -17.41 21.32 12.04
N HIS A 236 -17.07 21.85 13.20
CA HIS A 236 -17.05 23.30 13.35
C HIS A 236 -16.08 23.88 12.29
N PRO A 237 -16.42 24.94 11.55
CA PRO A 237 -15.54 25.50 10.48
C PRO A 237 -14.13 25.83 10.96
N SER A 238 -13.93 26.01 12.26
CA SER A 238 -12.64 26.28 12.91
C SER A 238 -11.96 25.05 13.50
N SER A 239 -12.55 23.82 13.40
CA SER A 239 -11.96 22.61 13.95
C SER A 239 -10.81 22.09 13.06
N LEU A 240 -9.79 21.50 13.69
CA LEU A 240 -8.74 20.76 12.99
C LEU A 240 -9.11 19.29 12.94
N THR A 241 -9.18 18.73 11.74
CA THR A 241 -9.46 17.31 11.55
C THR A 241 -8.18 16.52 11.32
N ILE A 242 -7.94 15.52 12.17
CA ILE A 242 -6.72 14.70 12.13
C ILE A 242 -7.09 13.23 11.97
N VAL A 243 -6.53 12.55 10.96
CA VAL A 243 -6.65 11.10 10.88
C VAL A 243 -5.56 10.40 11.68
N LEU A 244 -5.93 9.37 12.44
CA LEU A 244 -5.06 8.52 13.21
C LEU A 244 -4.91 7.16 12.50
N LEU A 245 -3.67 6.78 12.18
CA LEU A 245 -3.35 5.58 11.41
C LEU A 245 -2.42 4.66 12.21
N PRO A 246 -2.92 3.75 13.06
CA PRO A 246 -2.11 2.91 13.92
C PRO A 246 -1.39 1.76 13.18
N GLY A 247 -1.75 1.50 11.93
CA GLY A 247 -1.32 0.33 11.17
C GLY A 247 -2.36 -0.80 11.23
N SER A 248 -2.04 -1.95 10.61
CA SER A 248 -3.02 -3.02 10.38
C SER A 248 -2.68 -4.36 11.03
N ARG A 249 -1.50 -4.51 11.63
CA ARG A 249 -1.00 -5.82 12.09
C ARG A 249 -0.86 -5.92 13.61
N PRO A 250 -1.59 -6.85 14.25
CA PRO A 250 -1.37 -7.14 15.66
C PRO A 250 -0.03 -7.90 15.87
N PRO A 251 0.61 -7.78 17.04
CA PRO A 251 0.22 -6.93 18.17
C PRO A 251 0.68 -5.48 18.02
N GLU A 252 1.46 -5.15 17.00
CA GLU A 252 2.14 -3.86 16.80
C GLU A 252 1.15 -2.69 16.72
N ALA A 253 0.05 -2.87 15.98
CA ALA A 253 -0.95 -1.81 15.80
C ALA A 253 -1.58 -1.36 17.13
N TYR A 254 -1.71 -2.25 18.11
CA TYR A 254 -2.21 -1.88 19.45
C TYR A 254 -1.21 -1.01 20.22
N GLY A 255 0.08 -1.36 20.17
CA GLY A 255 1.13 -0.52 20.76
C GLY A 255 1.27 0.84 20.07
N ASN A 256 1.13 0.88 18.75
CA ASN A 256 1.09 2.11 17.99
C ASN A 256 -0.13 2.97 18.36
N TRP A 257 -1.29 2.33 18.58
CA TRP A 257 -2.50 3.01 19.03
C TRP A 257 -2.30 3.75 20.36
N GLU A 258 -1.69 3.10 21.34
CA GLU A 258 -1.37 3.73 22.62
C GLU A 258 -0.41 4.94 22.43
N MET A 259 0.58 4.83 21.54
CA MET A 259 1.47 5.94 21.23
C MET A 259 0.75 7.11 20.54
N LEU A 260 -0.21 6.82 19.66
CA LEU A 260 -1.05 7.85 19.03
C LEU A 260 -1.93 8.56 20.06
N LEU A 261 -2.52 7.82 21.01
CA LEU A 261 -3.31 8.41 22.11
C LEU A 261 -2.45 9.30 23.03
N LEU A 262 -1.19 8.93 23.28
CA LEU A 262 -0.23 9.78 24.00
C LEU A 262 0.08 11.07 23.23
N ALA A 263 0.30 10.98 21.92
CA ALA A 263 0.50 12.14 21.07
C ALA A 263 -0.72 13.07 21.06
N VAL A 264 -1.91 12.50 20.97
CA VAL A 264 -3.17 13.25 21.06
C VAL A 264 -3.34 13.94 22.41
N LYS A 265 -2.98 13.29 23.51
CA LYS A 265 -2.99 13.91 24.84
C LYS A 265 -2.10 15.14 24.90
N GLY A 266 -0.90 15.06 24.33
CA GLY A 266 0.01 16.20 24.22
C GLY A 266 -0.54 17.32 23.33
N LEU A 267 -1.24 16.95 22.26
CA LEU A 267 -1.88 17.89 21.34
C LEU A 267 -3.03 18.65 22.03
N LEU A 268 -3.90 17.95 22.76
CA LEU A 268 -5.02 18.56 23.53
C LEU A 268 -4.54 19.60 24.54
N ALA A 269 -3.37 19.40 25.12
CA ALA A 269 -2.80 20.34 26.09
C ALA A 269 -2.24 21.64 25.46
N GLN A 270 -2.00 21.65 24.14
CA GLN A 270 -1.29 22.73 23.44
C GLN A 270 -2.13 23.41 22.34
N MET A 271 -3.29 22.86 21.97
CA MET A 271 -4.14 23.43 20.94
C MET A 271 -5.34 24.15 21.56
N GLU A 272 -5.59 25.37 21.09
CA GLU A 272 -6.67 26.24 21.57
C GLU A 272 -7.91 26.20 20.65
N ARG A 273 -8.05 25.17 19.85
CA ARG A 273 -9.19 24.99 18.92
C ARG A 273 -9.76 23.59 18.98
N PRO A 274 -11.03 23.40 18.62
CA PRO A 274 -11.67 22.09 18.59
C PRO A 274 -10.92 21.11 17.70
N LEU A 275 -10.80 19.85 18.15
CA LEU A 275 -10.17 18.77 17.39
C LEU A 275 -11.19 17.70 17.01
N LEU A 276 -11.17 17.29 15.74
CA LEU A 276 -11.83 16.10 15.27
C LEU A 276 -10.77 15.05 14.92
N LEU A 277 -10.79 13.94 15.65
CA LEU A 277 -9.85 12.84 15.48
C LEU A 277 -10.58 11.66 14.82
N LEU A 278 -10.12 11.22 13.65
CA LEU A 278 -10.72 10.16 12.87
C LEU A 278 -9.76 8.95 12.87
N ALA A 279 -10.05 7.93 13.66
CA ALA A 279 -9.23 6.73 13.73
C ALA A 279 -9.67 5.72 12.67
N ALA A 280 -8.91 5.62 11.59
CA ALA A 280 -9.14 4.65 10.54
C ALA A 280 -8.51 3.30 10.93
N ILE A 281 -9.37 2.38 11.37
CA ILE A 281 -8.97 1.10 11.95
C ILE A 281 -9.03 0.00 10.88
N ALA A 282 -7.97 -0.80 10.79
CA ALA A 282 -7.94 -1.93 9.87
C ALA A 282 -8.94 -3.03 10.31
N PRO A 283 -9.66 -3.68 9.35
CA PRO A 283 -10.69 -4.67 9.66
C PRO A 283 -10.21 -5.89 10.47
N GLY A 284 -8.91 -6.19 10.47
CA GLY A 284 -8.34 -7.32 11.23
C GLY A 284 -7.99 -7.01 12.67
N LEU A 285 -8.26 -5.79 13.16
CA LEU A 285 -7.99 -5.40 14.55
C LEU A 285 -9.24 -5.57 15.42
N ASP A 286 -9.01 -5.98 16.66
CA ASP A 286 -10.05 -6.08 17.70
C ASP A 286 -10.41 -4.67 18.19
N LEU A 287 -11.65 -4.24 17.92
CA LEU A 287 -12.17 -2.93 18.32
C LEU A 287 -12.30 -2.81 19.84
N ASP A 288 -12.69 -3.87 20.55
CA ASP A 288 -12.89 -3.82 22.01
C ASP A 288 -11.59 -3.43 22.71
N ARG A 289 -10.48 -4.00 22.25
CA ARG A 289 -9.16 -3.66 22.78
C ARG A 289 -8.79 -2.20 22.52
N LEU A 290 -9.14 -1.66 21.37
CA LEU A 290 -8.90 -0.26 21.03
C LEU A 290 -9.80 0.68 21.85
N HIS A 291 -11.06 0.32 22.03
CA HIS A 291 -12.01 1.04 22.90
C HIS A 291 -11.54 1.08 24.36
N GLN A 292 -11.06 -0.04 24.89
CA GLN A 292 -10.49 -0.09 26.24
C GLN A 292 -9.31 0.88 26.42
N ALA A 293 -8.42 0.94 25.42
CA ALA A 293 -7.31 1.89 25.45
C ALA A 293 -7.81 3.35 25.46
N VAL A 294 -8.82 3.70 24.67
CA VAL A 294 -9.42 5.05 24.65
C VAL A 294 -9.97 5.42 26.03
N GLN A 295 -10.71 4.51 26.65
CA GLN A 295 -11.27 4.72 28.01
C GLN A 295 -10.17 4.89 29.08
N ALA A 296 -9.06 4.14 28.96
CA ALA A 296 -7.91 4.29 29.85
C ALA A 296 -7.27 5.69 29.78
N PHE A 297 -7.38 6.38 28.63
CA PHE A 297 -7.00 7.77 28.44
C PHE A 297 -8.09 8.77 28.86
N ARG A 298 -9.14 8.32 29.57
CA ARG A 298 -10.24 9.12 30.13
C ARG A 298 -11.15 9.82 29.11
N TRP A 299 -11.22 9.29 27.89
CA TRP A 299 -12.22 9.70 26.94
C TRP A 299 -13.60 9.17 27.34
N GLN A 300 -14.63 9.99 27.22
CA GLN A 300 -16.01 9.63 27.57
C GLN A 300 -16.76 9.19 26.31
N PRO A 301 -17.38 8.01 26.31
CA PRO A 301 -18.22 7.57 25.19
C PRO A 301 -19.44 8.49 25.05
N THR A 302 -19.74 8.90 23.81
CA THR A 302 -20.91 9.74 23.48
C THR A 302 -21.90 9.03 22.56
N ALA A 303 -21.39 8.19 21.65
CA ALA A 303 -22.16 7.32 20.76
C ALA A 303 -21.30 6.10 20.41
N ASP A 304 -21.85 5.17 19.63
CA ASP A 304 -21.10 4.00 19.17
C ASP A 304 -19.84 4.41 18.41
N GLY A 305 -18.69 3.91 18.87
CA GLY A 305 -17.37 4.26 18.31
C GLY A 305 -16.96 5.72 18.45
N THR A 306 -17.74 6.56 19.15
CA THR A 306 -17.49 8.00 19.30
C THR A 306 -17.23 8.38 20.74
N TYR A 307 -16.21 9.20 20.95
CA TYR A 307 -15.75 9.64 22.26
C TYR A 307 -15.53 11.16 22.28
N ALA A 308 -15.67 11.77 23.44
CA ALA A 308 -15.35 13.17 23.65
C ALA A 308 -14.47 13.36 24.89
N VAL A 309 -13.68 14.44 24.87
CA VAL A 309 -12.89 14.90 26.00
C VAL A 309 -12.78 16.44 25.96
N GLY A 310 -12.69 17.06 27.13
CA GLY A 310 -12.64 18.54 27.27
C GLY A 310 -14.02 19.18 27.31
N PHE A 311 -14.05 20.52 27.45
CA PHE A 311 -15.25 21.34 27.53
C PHE A 311 -15.08 22.64 26.75
N GLY A 312 -16.20 23.18 26.21
CA GLY A 312 -16.20 24.45 25.49
C GLY A 312 -15.39 24.42 24.20
N GLU A 313 -14.60 25.46 23.97
CA GLU A 313 -13.81 25.63 22.74
C GLU A 313 -12.64 24.62 22.63
N ASN A 314 -12.23 23.98 23.72
CA ASN A 314 -11.18 22.96 23.77
C ASN A 314 -11.74 21.53 23.73
N GLN A 315 -12.94 21.34 23.20
CA GLN A 315 -13.53 20.03 23.03
C GLN A 315 -12.85 19.26 21.90
N ALA A 316 -12.53 17.99 22.13
CA ALA A 316 -12.11 17.07 21.10
C ALA A 316 -13.09 15.90 20.99
N THR A 317 -13.33 15.50 19.75
CA THR A 317 -14.11 14.31 19.42
C THR A 317 -13.21 13.30 18.73
N LEU A 318 -13.29 12.03 19.14
CA LEU A 318 -12.59 10.91 18.54
C LEU A 318 -13.61 9.91 18.00
N VAL A 319 -13.49 9.56 16.73
CA VAL A 319 -14.33 8.56 16.05
C VAL A 319 -13.47 7.39 15.61
N LEU A 320 -13.82 6.16 16.02
CA LEU A 320 -13.19 4.92 15.59
C LEU A 320 -14.08 4.20 14.58
N ALA A 321 -13.58 3.85 13.40
CA ALA A 321 -14.32 3.05 12.43
C ALA A 321 -13.40 2.17 11.58
N GLN A 322 -13.91 1.01 11.14
CA GLN A 322 -13.21 0.05 10.27
C GLN A 322 -13.64 0.15 8.80
N ASP A 323 -14.75 0.75 8.51
CA ASP A 323 -15.42 0.80 7.20
C ASP A 323 -15.40 2.18 6.52
N ARG A 324 -14.89 3.20 7.22
CA ARG A 324 -14.88 4.61 6.76
C ARG A 324 -13.49 5.10 6.34
N TYR A 325 -12.64 4.22 5.85
CA TYR A 325 -11.23 4.53 5.57
C TYR A 325 -11.06 5.68 4.57
N ALA A 326 -11.65 5.59 3.36
CA ALA A 326 -11.52 6.61 2.33
C ALA A 326 -12.11 7.96 2.80
N GLU A 327 -13.28 7.96 3.41
CA GLU A 327 -13.91 9.15 4.00
C GLU A 327 -12.97 9.84 4.99
N PHE A 328 -12.38 9.10 5.93
CA PHE A 328 -11.52 9.67 6.96
C PHE A 328 -10.25 10.29 6.36
N LEU A 329 -9.66 9.65 5.35
CA LEU A 329 -8.54 10.22 4.64
C LEU A 329 -8.90 11.53 3.92
N HIS A 330 -10.08 11.57 3.28
CA HIS A 330 -10.52 12.77 2.55
C HIS A 330 -10.91 13.92 3.49
N ARG A 331 -11.52 13.63 4.63
CA ARG A 331 -11.97 14.66 5.58
C ARG A 331 -10.84 15.25 6.42
N ALA A 332 -9.78 14.51 6.68
CA ALA A 332 -8.69 14.98 7.54
C ALA A 332 -7.83 16.04 6.84
N ASP A 333 -7.37 17.04 7.60
CA ASP A 333 -6.42 18.05 7.17
C ASP A 333 -4.97 17.54 7.24
N LEU A 334 -4.68 16.68 8.23
CA LEU A 334 -3.37 16.05 8.42
C LEU A 334 -3.52 14.67 9.06
N ALA A 335 -2.45 13.87 9.04
CA ALA A 335 -2.38 12.57 9.71
C ALA A 335 -1.36 12.53 10.83
N ILE A 336 -1.65 11.75 11.88
CA ILE A 336 -0.64 11.20 12.78
C ILE A 336 -0.60 9.69 12.48
N ALA A 337 0.51 9.21 11.92
CA ALA A 337 0.53 7.91 11.25
C ALA A 337 1.72 7.05 11.68
N MET A 338 1.43 5.80 12.01
CA MET A 338 2.39 4.73 12.26
C MET A 338 2.07 3.53 11.36
N ALA A 339 1.88 3.82 10.07
CA ALA A 339 1.47 2.88 9.04
C ALA A 339 2.31 3.06 7.77
N GLY A 340 2.45 2.02 6.96
CA GLY A 340 3.13 2.09 5.65
C GLY A 340 2.18 2.64 4.59
N THR A 341 1.41 1.75 3.98
CA THR A 341 0.50 2.03 2.85
C THR A 341 -0.49 3.16 3.13
N ALA A 342 -1.10 3.18 4.32
CA ALA A 342 -2.09 4.20 4.66
C ALA A 342 -1.48 5.61 4.71
N THR A 343 -0.24 5.75 5.20
CA THR A 343 0.49 7.02 5.17
C THR A 343 0.80 7.46 3.75
N GLU A 344 1.23 6.55 2.89
CA GLU A 344 1.51 6.82 1.48
C GLU A 344 0.25 7.28 0.75
N GLN A 345 -0.88 6.61 0.96
CA GLN A 345 -2.17 6.98 0.38
C GLN A 345 -2.64 8.36 0.84
N PHE A 346 -2.51 8.65 2.14
CA PHE A 346 -2.88 9.96 2.68
C PHE A 346 -2.06 11.09 2.08
N ILE A 347 -0.75 10.87 1.95
CA ILE A 347 0.16 11.85 1.32
C ILE A 347 -0.15 12.01 -0.17
N GLY A 348 -0.53 10.94 -0.86
CA GLY A 348 -0.95 11.01 -2.26
C GLY A 348 -2.17 11.90 -2.50
N LEU A 349 -3.02 12.09 -1.48
CA LEU A 349 -4.10 13.09 -1.51
C LEU A 349 -3.58 14.54 -1.38
N GLY A 350 -2.28 14.74 -1.22
CA GLY A 350 -1.65 16.06 -1.11
C GLY A 350 -1.67 16.62 0.31
N LYS A 351 -1.74 15.78 1.35
CA LYS A 351 -1.90 16.19 2.74
C LYS A 351 -0.68 15.82 3.60
N PRO A 352 -0.34 16.60 4.66
CA PRO A 352 0.81 16.34 5.51
C PRO A 352 0.58 15.20 6.50
N ALA A 353 1.64 14.44 6.80
CA ALA A 353 1.62 13.47 7.88
C ALA A 353 2.76 13.70 8.88
N ILE A 354 2.46 13.50 10.16
CA ILE A 354 3.44 13.34 11.23
C ILE A 354 3.60 11.85 11.51
N THR A 355 4.83 11.37 11.57
CA THR A 355 5.11 9.97 11.89
C THR A 355 6.05 9.85 13.08
N LEU A 356 5.91 8.75 13.81
CA LEU A 356 6.73 8.38 14.96
C LEU A 356 7.36 7.00 14.74
N PRO A 357 8.56 6.74 15.28
CA PRO A 357 9.13 5.41 15.24
C PRO A 357 8.33 4.46 16.14
N GLY A 358 7.91 3.32 15.61
CA GLY A 358 7.26 2.26 16.36
C GLY A 358 8.26 1.38 17.14
N ARG A 359 7.72 0.57 18.04
CA ARG A 359 8.47 -0.42 18.83
C ARG A 359 8.35 -1.84 18.26
N GLY A 360 7.51 -2.02 17.25
CA GLY A 360 7.22 -3.32 16.65
C GLY A 360 8.20 -3.71 15.55
N PRO A 361 8.06 -4.93 15.02
CA PRO A 361 8.98 -5.49 14.03
C PRO A 361 8.83 -4.89 12.63
N GLN A 362 7.73 -4.18 12.35
CA GLN A 362 7.43 -3.66 11.01
C GLN A 362 7.65 -2.17 10.91
N PHE A 363 7.04 -1.39 11.80
CA PHE A 363 7.21 0.06 11.84
C PHE A 363 8.39 0.45 12.73
N THR A 364 9.58 -0.01 12.34
CA THR A 364 10.83 0.27 13.06
C THR A 364 11.30 1.71 12.86
N PRO A 365 12.23 2.22 13.69
CA PRO A 365 12.86 3.53 13.45
C PRO A 365 13.50 3.65 12.06
N GLY A 366 14.11 2.56 11.57
CA GLY A 366 14.68 2.50 10.22
C GLY A 366 13.62 2.58 9.12
N PHE A 367 12.45 1.95 9.32
CA PHE A 367 11.34 2.06 8.38
C PHE A 367 10.75 3.48 8.37
N ALA A 368 10.53 4.07 9.53
CA ALA A 368 10.03 5.45 9.64
C ALA A 368 10.98 6.45 8.97
N GLU A 369 12.30 6.28 9.13
CA GLU A 369 13.31 7.08 8.42
C GLU A 369 13.25 6.85 6.90
N ALA A 370 13.20 5.61 6.44
CA ALA A 370 13.10 5.29 5.02
C ALA A 370 11.83 5.88 4.38
N GLN A 371 10.71 5.86 5.12
CA GLN A 371 9.47 6.46 4.68
C GLN A 371 9.58 7.98 4.48
N THR A 372 10.38 8.69 5.30
CA THR A 372 10.64 10.13 5.09
C THR A 372 11.39 10.40 3.79
N ARG A 373 12.27 9.52 3.36
CA ARG A 373 12.93 9.64 2.05
C ARG A 373 11.97 9.39 0.91
N LEU A 374 11.19 8.31 0.99
CA LEU A 374 10.18 7.98 0.00
C LEU A 374 9.18 9.10 -0.21
N LEU A 375 8.68 9.70 0.87
CA LEU A 375 7.58 10.67 0.86
C LEU A 375 8.05 12.13 0.94
N GLY A 376 9.34 12.34 1.18
CA GLY A 376 9.98 13.66 1.18
C GLY A 376 9.36 14.63 2.20
N PRO A 377 9.18 15.91 1.82
CA PRO A 377 8.69 16.95 2.72
C PRO A 377 7.27 16.72 3.24
N SER A 378 6.51 15.77 2.64
CA SER A 378 5.14 15.49 3.04
C SER A 378 5.02 14.70 4.34
N VAL A 379 6.12 14.11 4.82
CA VAL A 379 6.20 13.43 6.12
C VAL A 379 7.17 14.15 7.05
N THR A 380 6.72 14.45 8.25
CA THR A 380 7.58 14.95 9.34
C THR A 380 7.77 13.84 10.37
N LEU A 381 9.00 13.33 10.52
CA LEU A 381 9.35 12.35 11.54
C LEU A 381 9.67 13.06 12.84
N VAL A 382 8.95 12.73 13.90
CA VAL A 382 9.26 13.12 15.28
C VAL A 382 9.73 11.91 16.08
N GLN A 383 10.48 12.09 17.13
CA GLN A 383 11.07 10.96 17.86
C GLN A 383 10.19 10.49 19.03
N THR A 384 9.34 11.38 19.55
CA THR A 384 8.48 11.09 20.72
C THR A 384 7.08 11.68 20.53
N PRO A 385 6.05 11.10 21.19
CA PRO A 385 4.68 11.61 21.13
C PRO A 385 4.53 13.08 21.52
N GLU A 386 5.34 13.57 22.45
CA GLU A 386 5.30 14.95 22.95
C GLU A 386 5.68 15.99 21.89
N GLN A 387 6.46 15.58 20.89
CA GLN A 387 6.91 16.47 19.80
C GLN A 387 5.82 16.66 18.72
N VAL A 388 4.76 15.86 18.71
CA VAL A 388 3.72 15.90 17.68
C VAL A 388 3.02 17.25 17.66
N ALA A 389 2.64 17.78 18.80
CA ALA A 389 1.93 19.05 18.91
C ALA A 389 2.72 20.22 18.32
N SER A 390 3.99 20.33 18.67
CA SER A 390 4.87 21.39 18.16
C SER A 390 5.13 21.23 16.64
N ALA A 391 5.25 20.01 16.15
CA ALA A 391 5.40 19.73 14.72
C ALA A 391 4.14 20.15 13.92
N ILE A 392 2.95 19.85 14.42
CA ILE A 392 1.68 20.28 13.81
C ILE A 392 1.55 21.79 13.80
N GLN A 393 1.84 22.46 14.94
CA GLN A 393 1.79 23.93 15.02
C GLN A 393 2.75 24.59 14.04
N ALA A 394 3.98 24.08 13.91
CA ALA A 394 4.97 24.56 12.95
C ALA A 394 4.51 24.39 11.48
N LEU A 395 3.84 23.30 11.17
CA LEU A 395 3.26 23.03 9.86
C LEU A 395 2.14 24.02 9.52
N LEU A 396 1.19 24.20 10.42
CA LEU A 396 0.01 25.05 10.22
C LEU A 396 0.35 26.53 10.10
N LYS A 397 1.48 26.96 10.66
CA LYS A 397 2.01 28.34 10.54
C LYS A 397 2.74 28.61 9.23
N ASN A 398 2.90 27.60 8.35
CA ASN A 398 3.70 27.74 7.13
C ASN A 398 2.90 27.30 5.89
N PRO A 399 2.11 28.20 5.28
CA PRO A 399 1.31 27.91 4.09
C PRO A 399 2.15 27.45 2.89
N ASP A 400 3.31 28.03 2.67
CA ASP A 400 4.19 27.68 1.54
C ASP A 400 4.67 26.22 1.68
N ARG A 401 4.96 25.78 2.91
CA ARG A 401 5.30 24.39 3.19
C ARG A 401 4.11 23.45 2.94
N LEU A 402 2.90 23.84 3.27
CA LEU A 402 1.70 23.06 2.99
C LEU A 402 1.45 22.90 1.47
N GLN A 403 1.66 23.96 0.71
CA GLN A 403 1.60 23.89 -0.74
C GLN A 403 2.67 22.96 -1.32
N LEU A 404 3.92 23.09 -0.90
CA LEU A 404 5.01 22.20 -1.29
C LEU A 404 4.69 20.73 -0.97
N ILE A 405 4.11 20.46 0.20
CA ILE A 405 3.66 19.13 0.62
C ILE A 405 2.61 18.57 -0.33
N ALA A 406 1.61 19.38 -0.68
CA ALA A 406 0.53 18.96 -1.56
C ALA A 406 1.03 18.62 -2.97
N GLU A 407 1.91 19.42 -3.53
CA GLU A 407 2.53 19.17 -4.83
C GLU A 407 3.44 17.93 -4.80
N ASN A 408 4.28 17.81 -3.78
CA ASN A 408 5.19 16.69 -3.60
C ASN A 408 4.43 15.36 -3.44
N GLY A 409 3.39 15.33 -2.62
CA GLY A 409 2.61 14.11 -2.38
C GLY A 409 1.96 13.59 -3.66
N ARG A 410 1.27 14.46 -4.39
CA ARG A 410 0.64 14.09 -5.67
C ARG A 410 1.65 13.64 -6.72
N ARG A 411 2.80 14.29 -6.79
CA ARG A 411 3.87 13.91 -7.74
C ARG A 411 4.45 12.55 -7.44
N ARG A 412 4.74 12.24 -6.16
CA ARG A 412 5.38 10.98 -5.75
C ARG A 412 4.45 9.79 -5.81
N MET A 413 3.18 10.01 -5.52
CA MET A 413 2.18 8.94 -5.49
C MET A 413 1.40 8.79 -6.79
N GLY A 414 1.35 9.84 -7.62
CA GLY A 414 0.62 9.87 -8.88
C GLY A 414 -0.90 10.00 -8.72
N PRO A 415 -1.62 10.20 -9.82
CA PRO A 415 -3.08 10.29 -9.82
C PRO A 415 -3.74 8.91 -9.70
N PRO A 416 -4.98 8.82 -9.20
CA PRO A 416 -5.78 7.59 -9.20
C PRO A 416 -6.07 7.07 -10.62
N GLY A 417 -6.63 5.87 -10.73
CA GLY A 417 -6.95 5.20 -12.01
C GLY A 417 -5.78 4.43 -12.62
N SER A 418 -4.70 4.19 -11.86
CA SER A 418 -3.52 3.48 -12.34
C SER A 418 -3.80 2.01 -12.69
N ALA A 419 -4.63 1.32 -11.90
CA ALA A 419 -5.02 -0.06 -12.16
C ALA A 419 -5.72 -0.19 -13.54
N ARG A 420 -6.59 0.77 -13.87
CA ARG A 420 -7.27 0.82 -15.18
C ARG A 420 -6.29 1.07 -16.32
N ARG A 421 -5.32 1.99 -16.15
CA ARG A 421 -4.29 2.26 -17.17
C ARG A 421 -3.38 1.05 -17.38
N ILE A 422 -2.98 0.35 -16.30
CA ILE A 422 -2.20 -0.89 -16.37
C ILE A 422 -2.99 -1.98 -17.10
N ALA A 423 -4.27 -2.17 -16.75
CA ALA A 423 -5.14 -3.16 -17.39
C ALA A 423 -5.28 -2.89 -18.90
N GLN A 424 -5.49 -1.64 -19.29
CA GLN A 424 -5.57 -1.25 -20.70
C GLN A 424 -4.26 -1.53 -21.44
N CYS A 425 -3.13 -1.15 -20.87
CA CYS A 425 -1.82 -1.42 -21.46
C CYS A 425 -1.58 -2.94 -21.64
N LEU A 426 -1.95 -3.76 -20.65
CA LEU A 426 -1.83 -5.21 -20.74
C LEU A 426 -2.69 -5.78 -21.89
N ILE A 427 -3.93 -5.32 -22.06
CA ILE A 427 -4.81 -5.75 -23.15
C ILE A 427 -4.20 -5.41 -24.51
N GLU A 428 -3.58 -4.24 -24.66
CA GLU A 428 -2.88 -3.85 -25.89
C GLU A 428 -1.68 -4.77 -26.18
N GLN A 429 -0.90 -5.12 -25.15
CA GLN A 429 0.22 -6.08 -25.27
C GLN A 429 -0.29 -7.47 -25.67
N PHE A 430 -1.44 -7.91 -25.19
CA PHE A 430 -2.04 -9.18 -25.53
C PHE A 430 -2.48 -9.25 -27.00
N ARG A 431 -3.10 -8.19 -27.52
CA ARG A 431 -3.51 -8.09 -28.94
C ARG A 431 -2.32 -8.14 -29.89
N GLY A 432 -1.22 -7.48 -29.51
CA GLY A 432 0.02 -7.51 -30.30
C GLY A 432 0.61 -8.92 -30.43
N GLN A 433 0.46 -9.78 -29.41
CA GLN A 433 0.91 -11.16 -29.45
C GLN A 433 0.03 -12.07 -30.34
N GLU A 434 -1.28 -11.84 -30.38
CA GLU A 434 -2.19 -12.63 -31.24
C GLU A 434 -1.94 -12.35 -32.73
N ILE A 435 -1.59 -11.14 -33.09
CA ILE A 435 -1.27 -10.76 -34.48
C ILE A 435 0.09 -11.31 -34.89
N GLY A 436 1.11 -11.25 -34.01
CA GLY A 436 2.45 -11.77 -34.28
C GLY A 436 2.54 -13.31 -34.39
N ASN A 437 1.58 -14.06 -33.82
CA ASN A 437 1.52 -15.51 -33.93
C ASN A 437 0.71 -16.02 -35.14
N ARG A 438 0.05 -15.13 -35.89
CA ARG A 438 -0.72 -15.47 -37.11
C ARG A 438 0.03 -15.17 -38.41
N GLY A 439 1.20 -14.57 -38.35
CA GLY A 439 2.11 -14.29 -39.45
C GLY A 439 3.32 -15.19 -39.39
#